data_93afa0accaf6c04ff70a9ac8c92b5c61
#
_entry.id   93afa0accaf6c04ff70a9ac8c92b5c61
#
_cell.length_a   1.000
_cell.length_b   1.000
_cell.length_c   1.000
_cell.angle_alpha   90.00
_cell.angle_beta   90.00
_cell.angle_gamma   90.00
#
_symmetry.space_group_name_H-M   'P 1'
#
loop_
_entity.id
_entity.type
_entity.pdbx_description
1 polymer ?
#
loop_
_entity_poly.entity_id
_entity_poly.type
_entity_poly.pdbx_seq_one_letter_code
_entity_poly.pdbx_strand_id
1 'polypeptide(L)'
;MASSNAPGDLRGADLALVGRIKAGDQGAFETLYRQHATRLYNLASRMTGGQAEADDLLQEIFLLAYRKIASFRGESTLGTWLYRLAMNHCLDVLRNRQTKMGQQTDSMDEPDAMPVVSPVPVLSAVSRIDLERAIASLPPACRAAFLLHDVEGFGHQEVGDMLGVSEGTSKSQVHKARMRIRAHLGKVKS
;
A
#
# COMPACT_ATOMS: atom_id res chain seq x y z
N MET A 1 22.65 22.73 1.84
CA MET A 1 21.73 23.25 2.89
C MET A 1 20.44 22.42 2.82
N ALA A 2 20.32 21.41 3.68
CA ALA A 2 19.13 20.57 3.75
C ALA A 2 18.11 21.27 4.63
N SER A 3 17.02 21.76 4.05
CA SER A 3 15.88 22.32 4.79
C SER A 3 15.20 21.20 5.56
N SER A 4 15.41 21.18 6.86
CA SER A 4 14.67 20.36 7.81
C SER A 4 13.22 20.88 7.85
N ASN A 5 12.33 20.25 7.09
CA ASN A 5 10.90 20.57 7.12
C ASN A 5 10.30 19.89 8.36
N ALA A 6 9.97 20.67 9.38
CA ALA A 6 9.35 20.16 10.61
C ALA A 6 7.95 19.58 10.30
N PRO A 7 7.49 18.53 11.00
CA PRO A 7 6.19 17.88 10.74
C PRO A 7 4.99 18.83 10.81
N GLY A 8 5.08 19.93 11.53
CA GLY A 8 4.05 20.97 11.62
C GLY A 8 3.92 21.83 10.36
N ASP A 9 5.01 22.07 9.66
CA ASP A 9 5.06 22.88 8.44
C ASP A 9 4.45 22.13 7.25
N LEU A 10 4.67 20.81 7.17
CA LEU A 10 4.06 19.94 6.15
C LEU A 10 2.54 19.90 6.27
N ARG A 11 1.99 19.83 7.47
CA ARG A 11 0.53 19.83 7.68
C ARG A 11 -0.12 21.16 7.29
N GLY A 12 0.54 22.28 7.55
CA GLY A 12 0.08 23.59 7.11
C GLY A 12 0.01 23.70 5.59
N ALA A 13 1.04 23.25 4.89
CA ALA A 13 1.09 23.21 3.43
C ALA A 13 0.02 22.28 2.84
N ASP A 14 -0.19 21.10 3.43
CA ASP A 14 -1.23 20.15 3.04
C ASP A 14 -2.64 20.76 3.17
N LEU A 15 -2.94 21.42 4.30
CA LEU A 15 -4.23 22.06 4.52
C LEU A 15 -4.47 23.22 3.55
N ALA A 16 -3.43 24.02 3.24
CA ALA A 16 -3.51 25.10 2.25
C ALA A 16 -3.80 24.53 0.85
N LEU A 17 -3.10 23.45 0.45
CA LEU A 17 -3.32 22.78 -0.83
C LEU A 17 -4.75 22.24 -0.92
N VAL A 18 -5.21 21.56 0.12
CA VAL A 18 -6.58 21.03 0.20
C VAL A 18 -7.61 22.16 0.15
N GLY A 19 -7.38 23.28 0.82
CA GLY A 19 -8.25 24.47 0.76
C GLY A 19 -8.41 24.99 -0.67
N ARG A 20 -7.33 25.09 -1.42
CA ARG A 20 -7.35 25.48 -2.84
C ARG A 20 -8.10 24.48 -3.71
N ILE A 21 -7.91 23.17 -3.50
CA ILE A 21 -8.65 22.13 -4.24
C ILE A 21 -10.16 22.25 -3.96
N LYS A 22 -10.54 22.44 -2.70
CA LYS A 22 -11.96 22.64 -2.31
C LYS A 22 -12.57 23.89 -2.93
N ALA A 23 -11.76 24.91 -3.19
CA ALA A 23 -12.18 26.14 -3.89
C ALA A 23 -12.25 25.97 -5.44
N GLY A 24 -11.96 24.78 -5.96
CA GLY A 24 -12.02 24.48 -7.40
C GLY A 24 -10.76 24.85 -8.18
N ASP A 25 -9.64 25.10 -7.52
CA ASP A 25 -8.35 25.38 -8.17
C ASP A 25 -7.79 24.11 -8.82
N GLN A 26 -7.90 24.03 -10.13
CA GLN A 26 -7.40 22.88 -10.91
C GLN A 26 -5.88 22.72 -10.81
N GLY A 27 -5.10 23.80 -10.75
CA GLY A 27 -3.64 23.75 -10.58
C GLY A 27 -3.23 23.19 -9.24
N ALA A 28 -4.05 23.36 -8.20
CA ALA A 28 -3.83 22.75 -6.90
C ALA A 28 -4.01 21.22 -6.95
N PHE A 29 -5.02 20.71 -7.69
CA PHE A 29 -5.20 19.26 -7.87
C PHE A 29 -4.09 18.66 -8.75
N GLU A 30 -3.65 19.35 -9.78
CA GLU A 30 -2.49 18.94 -10.58
C GLU A 30 -1.21 18.84 -9.73
N THR A 31 -1.02 19.78 -8.80
CA THR A 31 0.08 19.73 -7.84
C THR A 31 0.02 18.48 -6.98
N LEU A 32 -1.15 18.15 -6.43
CA LEU A 32 -1.39 16.92 -5.67
C LEU A 32 -1.05 15.68 -6.51
N TYR A 33 -1.53 15.63 -7.75
CA TYR A 33 -1.25 14.53 -8.68
C TYR A 33 0.26 14.35 -8.88
N ARG A 34 0.97 15.40 -9.27
CA ARG A 34 2.42 15.36 -9.55
C ARG A 34 3.23 14.91 -8.33
N GLN A 35 2.84 15.30 -7.12
CA GLN A 35 3.54 14.94 -5.89
C GLN A 35 3.38 13.47 -5.52
N HIS A 36 2.24 12.85 -5.84
CA HIS A 36 1.89 11.53 -5.31
C HIS A 36 1.72 10.44 -6.37
N ALA A 37 1.59 10.78 -7.67
CA ALA A 37 1.26 9.83 -8.73
C ALA A 37 2.25 8.65 -8.82
N THR A 38 3.55 8.92 -8.84
CA THR A 38 4.57 7.86 -8.95
C THR A 38 4.50 6.88 -7.79
N ARG A 39 4.31 7.39 -6.58
CA ARG A 39 4.25 6.56 -5.38
C ARG A 39 2.98 5.73 -5.34
N LEU A 40 1.83 6.31 -5.68
CA LEU A 40 0.54 5.61 -5.77
C LEU A 40 0.50 4.59 -6.92
N TYR A 41 1.11 4.91 -8.05
CA TYR A 41 1.29 3.97 -9.16
C TYR A 41 2.09 2.74 -8.73
N ASN A 42 3.23 2.94 -8.06
CA ASN A 42 4.05 1.83 -7.56
C ASN A 42 3.27 0.96 -6.56
N LEU A 43 2.45 1.57 -5.70
CA LEU A 43 1.59 0.86 -4.78
C LEU A 43 0.56 0.01 -5.56
N ALA A 44 -0.17 0.62 -6.49
CA ALA A 44 -1.18 -0.05 -7.32
C ALA A 44 -0.57 -1.22 -8.10
N SER A 45 0.58 -1.00 -8.77
CA SER A 45 1.29 -2.02 -9.54
C SER A 45 1.70 -3.22 -8.66
N ARG A 46 2.21 -2.99 -7.45
CA ARG A 46 2.58 -4.05 -6.51
C ARG A 46 1.35 -4.76 -5.94
N MET A 47 0.24 -4.06 -5.76
CA MET A 47 -0.99 -4.66 -5.26
C MET A 47 -1.66 -5.56 -6.31
N THR A 48 -1.67 -5.18 -7.59
CA THR A 48 -2.31 -5.94 -8.67
C THR A 48 -1.39 -6.94 -9.35
N GLY A 49 -0.09 -6.68 -9.33
CA GLY A 49 0.90 -7.51 -10.03
C GLY A 49 1.01 -7.21 -11.54
N GLY A 50 0.36 -6.14 -12.04
CA GLY A 50 0.38 -5.75 -13.45
C GLY A 50 0.44 -4.23 -13.67
N GLN A 51 1.14 -3.80 -14.74
CA GLN A 51 1.28 -2.37 -15.07
C GLN A 51 -0.01 -1.78 -15.66
N ALA A 52 -0.66 -2.49 -16.59
CA ALA A 52 -1.88 -2.00 -17.24
C ALA A 52 -3.01 -1.74 -16.22
N GLU A 53 -3.16 -2.65 -15.24
CA GLU A 53 -4.13 -2.48 -14.17
C GLU A 53 -3.76 -1.35 -13.20
N ALA A 54 -2.46 -1.07 -13.03
CA ALA A 54 -1.99 0.00 -12.16
C ALA A 54 -2.34 1.39 -12.70
N ASP A 55 -2.34 1.57 -14.03
CA ASP A 55 -2.73 2.83 -14.67
C ASP A 55 -4.23 3.13 -14.44
N ASP A 56 -5.09 2.14 -14.64
CA ASP A 56 -6.53 2.27 -14.39
C ASP A 56 -6.81 2.57 -12.91
N LEU A 57 -6.19 1.80 -12.01
CA LEU A 57 -6.33 2.03 -10.57
C LEU A 57 -5.81 3.39 -10.12
N LEU A 58 -4.70 3.87 -10.70
CA LEU A 58 -4.20 5.21 -10.39
C LEU A 58 -5.23 6.28 -10.71
N GLN A 59 -5.88 6.19 -11.88
CA GLN A 59 -6.94 7.12 -12.26
C GLN A 59 -8.13 7.05 -11.30
N GLU A 60 -8.59 5.83 -10.96
CA GLU A 60 -9.68 5.62 -10.01
C GLU A 60 -9.35 6.17 -8.62
N ILE A 61 -8.10 5.95 -8.14
CA ILE A 61 -7.62 6.49 -6.85
C ILE A 61 -7.68 8.01 -6.84
N PHE A 62 -7.22 8.70 -7.90
CA PHE A 62 -7.27 10.16 -7.95
C PHE A 62 -8.69 10.71 -8.10
N LEU A 63 -9.57 10.03 -8.84
CA LEU A 63 -10.98 10.37 -8.88
C LEU A 63 -11.64 10.21 -7.51
N LEU A 64 -11.32 9.14 -6.79
CA LEU A 64 -11.79 8.90 -5.43
C LEU A 64 -11.24 9.95 -4.46
N ALA A 65 -9.96 10.31 -4.59
CA ALA A 65 -9.32 11.38 -3.81
C ALA A 65 -10.02 12.72 -4.04
N TYR A 66 -10.28 13.08 -5.29
CA TYR A 66 -11.00 14.32 -5.62
C TYR A 66 -12.39 14.37 -4.97
N ARG A 67 -13.15 13.28 -5.04
CA ARG A 67 -14.49 13.18 -4.42
C ARG A 67 -14.44 13.25 -2.90
N LYS A 68 -13.39 12.70 -2.28
CA LYS A 68 -13.26 12.60 -0.81
C LYS A 68 -12.40 13.69 -0.19
N ILE A 69 -11.78 14.57 -0.96
CA ILE A 69 -10.87 15.61 -0.44
C ILE A 69 -11.53 16.52 0.59
N ALA A 70 -12.85 16.72 0.49
CA ALA A 70 -13.62 17.48 1.45
C ALA A 70 -13.59 16.89 2.87
N SER A 71 -13.39 15.55 2.99
CA SER A 71 -13.32 14.83 4.26
C SER A 71 -11.93 14.87 4.93
N PHE A 72 -10.92 15.38 4.23
CA PHE A 72 -9.58 15.52 4.82
C PHE A 72 -9.58 16.57 5.94
N ARG A 73 -9.21 16.14 7.17
CA ARG A 73 -9.23 16.96 8.39
C ARG A 73 -7.84 17.39 8.89
N GLY A 74 -6.75 16.93 8.24
CA GLY A 74 -5.39 17.23 8.68
C GLY A 74 -4.93 16.43 9.91
N GLU A 75 -5.63 15.38 10.28
CA GLU A 75 -5.24 14.47 11.38
C GLU A 75 -3.95 13.70 11.08
N SER A 76 -3.65 13.49 9.78
CA SER A 76 -2.41 12.94 9.25
C SER A 76 -1.87 13.83 8.13
N THR A 77 -0.72 13.49 7.54
CA THR A 77 -0.28 14.14 6.28
C THR A 77 -1.21 13.77 5.13
N LEU A 78 -1.30 14.64 4.13
CA LEU A 78 -2.11 14.38 2.93
C LEU A 78 -1.62 13.12 2.19
N GLY A 79 -0.30 12.87 2.17
CA GLY A 79 0.28 11.66 1.64
C GLY A 79 -0.20 10.38 2.37
N THR A 80 -0.22 10.38 3.69
CA THR A 80 -0.72 9.25 4.50
C THR A 80 -2.21 9.00 4.23
N TRP A 81 -3.01 10.06 4.15
CA TRP A 81 -4.44 9.97 3.83
C TRP A 81 -4.67 9.38 2.43
N LEU A 82 -3.92 9.84 1.41
CA LEU A 82 -3.98 9.30 0.06
C LEU A 82 -3.57 7.83 0.01
N TYR A 83 -2.53 7.46 0.74
CA TYR A 83 -2.07 6.08 0.82
C TYR A 83 -3.13 5.14 1.41
N ARG A 84 -3.76 5.55 2.51
CA ARG A 84 -4.87 4.81 3.12
C ARG A 84 -6.02 4.64 2.13
N LEU A 85 -6.39 5.70 1.43
CA LEU A 85 -7.46 5.67 0.43
C LEU A 85 -7.10 4.74 -0.73
N ALA A 86 -5.88 4.82 -1.25
CA ALA A 86 -5.40 3.98 -2.35
C ALA A 86 -5.31 2.50 -1.95
N MET A 87 -4.77 2.19 -0.77
CA MET A 87 -4.65 0.81 -0.28
C MET A 87 -6.02 0.15 -0.13
N ASN A 88 -6.98 0.85 0.50
CA ASN A 88 -8.33 0.33 0.67
C ASN A 88 -9.00 0.10 -0.69
N HIS A 89 -8.86 1.03 -1.64
CA HIS A 89 -9.40 0.86 -2.98
C HIS A 89 -8.80 -0.35 -3.70
N CYS A 90 -7.47 -0.54 -3.65
CA CYS A 90 -6.83 -1.72 -4.23
C CYS A 90 -7.34 -3.03 -3.61
N LEU A 91 -7.51 -3.06 -2.27
CA LEU A 91 -8.04 -4.24 -1.58
C LEU A 91 -9.48 -4.55 -2.00
N ASP A 92 -10.34 -3.52 -2.12
CA ASP A 92 -11.72 -3.70 -2.57
C ASP A 92 -11.80 -4.24 -4.00
N VAL A 93 -10.96 -3.74 -4.90
CA VAL A 93 -10.87 -4.25 -6.28
C VAL A 93 -10.43 -5.72 -6.30
N LEU A 94 -9.42 -6.09 -5.51
CA LEU A 94 -8.94 -7.47 -5.43
C LEU A 94 -9.99 -8.41 -4.82
N ARG A 95 -10.69 -8.01 -3.77
CA ARG A 95 -11.81 -8.77 -3.17
C ARG A 95 -12.93 -9.00 -4.19
N ASN A 96 -13.33 -7.95 -4.90
CA ASN A 96 -14.39 -8.06 -5.91
C ASN A 96 -14.01 -9.02 -7.05
N ARG A 97 -12.74 -9.08 -7.43
CA ARG A 97 -12.24 -10.05 -8.44
C ARG A 97 -12.29 -11.47 -7.90
N GLN A 98 -11.84 -11.72 -6.67
CA GLN A 98 -11.89 -13.04 -6.04
C GLN A 98 -13.33 -13.56 -5.97
N THR A 99 -14.26 -12.71 -5.55
CA THR A 99 -15.69 -13.06 -5.48
C THR A 99 -16.24 -13.42 -6.86
N LYS A 100 -15.90 -12.65 -7.91
CA LYS A 100 -16.34 -12.92 -9.29
C LYS A 100 -15.75 -14.22 -9.86
N MET A 101 -14.57 -14.61 -9.41
CA MET A 101 -13.91 -15.86 -9.83
C MET A 101 -14.33 -17.08 -9.01
N GLY A 102 -15.29 -16.93 -8.06
CA GLY A 102 -15.76 -18.03 -7.20
C GLY A 102 -14.72 -18.50 -6.18
N GLN A 103 -13.64 -17.77 -5.97
CA GLN A 103 -12.65 -18.07 -4.95
C GLN A 103 -13.10 -17.48 -3.61
N GLN A 104 -13.08 -18.31 -2.56
CA GLN A 104 -13.36 -17.84 -1.21
C GLN A 104 -12.35 -16.76 -0.82
N THR A 105 -12.87 -15.66 -0.30
CA THR A 105 -12.07 -14.55 0.20
C THR A 105 -11.30 -15.04 1.42
N ASP A 106 -9.96 -15.01 1.38
CA ASP A 106 -9.15 -15.16 2.59
C ASP A 106 -9.59 -14.07 3.58
N SER A 107 -10.27 -14.48 4.64
CA SER A 107 -10.57 -13.59 5.76
C SER A 107 -9.26 -13.04 6.30
N MET A 108 -9.20 -11.73 6.60
CA MET A 108 -7.98 -11.11 7.14
C MET A 108 -7.52 -11.78 8.46
N ASP A 109 -8.39 -12.54 9.09
CA ASP A 109 -8.15 -13.21 10.39
C ASP A 109 -7.99 -14.74 10.29
N GLU A 110 -8.08 -15.38 9.10
CA GLU A 110 -7.89 -16.82 9.00
C GLU A 110 -6.45 -17.25 9.33
N PRO A 111 -6.28 -18.30 10.16
CA PRO A 111 -4.98 -18.91 10.40
C PRO A 111 -4.56 -19.73 9.17
N ASP A 112 -3.86 -19.07 8.27
CA ASP A 112 -3.28 -19.72 7.11
C ASP A 112 -2.10 -20.62 7.52
N ALA A 113 -2.00 -21.84 6.99
CA ALA A 113 -0.92 -22.76 7.29
C ALA A 113 0.44 -22.11 6.95
N MET A 114 1.27 -21.94 7.96
CA MET A 114 2.60 -21.35 7.81
C MET A 114 3.49 -22.30 7.01
N PRO A 115 4.17 -21.84 5.93
CA PRO A 115 5.15 -22.67 5.26
C PRO A 115 6.30 -23.00 6.21
N VAL A 116 6.66 -24.28 6.31
CA VAL A 116 7.88 -24.70 6.99
C VAL A 116 9.07 -24.17 6.21
N VAL A 117 9.79 -23.22 6.80
CA VAL A 117 10.96 -22.60 6.15
C VAL A 117 12.21 -23.19 6.77
N SER A 118 12.96 -23.92 5.97
CA SER A 118 14.34 -24.26 6.29
C SER A 118 15.22 -22.99 6.33
N PRO A 119 16.31 -22.94 7.13
CA PRO A 119 17.21 -21.80 7.13
C PRO A 119 17.77 -21.58 5.71
N VAL A 120 17.43 -20.46 5.10
CA VAL A 120 17.97 -20.09 3.80
C VAL A 120 19.32 -19.41 4.00
N PRO A 121 20.40 -19.85 3.31
CA PRO A 121 21.69 -19.14 3.36
C PRO A 121 21.54 -17.70 2.86
N VAL A 122 22.40 -16.83 3.39
CA VAL A 122 22.45 -15.38 3.14
C VAL A 122 22.25 -15.05 1.66
N LEU A 123 21.28 -14.19 1.40
CA LEU A 123 20.84 -13.68 0.10
C LEU A 123 21.97 -12.98 -0.68
N SER A 124 22.76 -13.74 -1.41
CA SER A 124 23.59 -13.14 -2.46
C SER A 124 22.71 -12.90 -3.69
N ALA A 125 22.52 -11.64 -4.06
CA ALA A 125 21.90 -11.16 -5.30
C ALA A 125 20.51 -11.77 -5.64
N VAL A 126 19.50 -11.48 -4.81
CA VAL A 126 18.10 -11.61 -5.22
C VAL A 126 17.84 -10.57 -6.30
N SER A 127 17.39 -11.00 -7.48
CA SER A 127 17.05 -10.04 -8.52
C SER A 127 15.80 -9.26 -8.09
N ARG A 128 15.71 -8.00 -8.50
CA ARG A 128 14.52 -7.17 -8.26
C ARG A 128 13.26 -7.85 -8.80
N ILE A 129 13.39 -8.55 -9.92
CA ILE A 129 12.29 -9.29 -10.57
C ILE A 129 11.79 -10.42 -9.66
N ASP A 130 12.69 -11.17 -9.03
CA ASP A 130 12.31 -12.28 -8.15
C ASP A 130 11.61 -11.77 -6.88
N LEU A 131 12.07 -10.63 -6.34
CA LEU A 131 11.40 -10.00 -5.20
C LEU A 131 10.00 -9.50 -5.56
N GLU A 132 9.83 -8.82 -6.70
CA GLU A 132 8.51 -8.35 -7.15
C GLU A 132 7.55 -9.53 -7.41
N ARG A 133 8.03 -10.63 -7.97
CA ARG A 133 7.25 -11.87 -8.13
C ARG A 133 6.85 -12.49 -6.78
N ALA A 134 7.79 -12.53 -5.83
CA ALA A 134 7.50 -13.02 -4.48
C ALA A 134 6.42 -12.16 -3.79
N ILE A 135 6.50 -10.83 -3.91
CA ILE A 135 5.49 -9.91 -3.39
C ILE A 135 4.14 -10.16 -4.08
N ALA A 136 4.12 -10.31 -5.41
CA ALA A 136 2.91 -10.56 -6.18
C ALA A 136 2.23 -11.90 -5.83
N SER A 137 2.97 -12.88 -5.31
CA SER A 137 2.43 -14.16 -4.87
C SER A 137 1.78 -14.14 -3.48
N LEU A 138 1.92 -13.04 -2.72
CA LEU A 138 1.33 -12.92 -1.40
C LEU A 138 -0.20 -12.82 -1.47
N PRO A 139 -0.92 -13.36 -0.47
CA PRO A 139 -2.33 -13.03 -0.27
C PRO A 139 -2.52 -11.52 -0.11
N PRO A 140 -3.64 -10.95 -0.59
CA PRO A 140 -3.84 -9.50 -0.61
C PRO A 140 -3.63 -8.81 0.74
N ALA A 141 -4.12 -9.40 1.84
CA ALA A 141 -3.96 -8.85 3.19
C ALA A 141 -2.50 -8.83 3.66
N CYS A 142 -1.76 -9.94 3.45
CA CYS A 142 -0.34 -10.02 3.77
C CYS A 142 0.48 -9.03 2.92
N ARG A 143 0.14 -8.91 1.63
CA ARG A 143 0.78 -7.99 0.68
C ARG A 143 0.58 -6.55 1.12
N ALA A 144 -0.66 -6.16 1.46
CA ALA A 144 -0.98 -4.82 1.92
C ALA A 144 -0.21 -4.45 3.19
N ALA A 145 -0.23 -5.32 4.22
CA ALA A 145 0.49 -5.09 5.46
C ALA A 145 2.01 -4.98 5.23
N PHE A 146 2.58 -5.84 4.39
CA PHE A 146 4.00 -5.82 4.04
C PHE A 146 4.39 -4.53 3.30
N LEU A 147 3.62 -4.12 2.31
CA LEU A 147 3.90 -2.89 1.56
C LEU A 147 3.84 -1.66 2.46
N LEU A 148 2.82 -1.56 3.33
CA LEU A 148 2.70 -0.43 4.25
C LEU A 148 3.83 -0.41 5.28
N HIS A 149 4.19 -1.55 5.85
CA HIS A 149 5.18 -1.59 6.94
C HIS A 149 6.62 -1.64 6.41
N ASP A 150 6.96 -2.61 5.55
CA ASP A 150 8.35 -2.87 5.14
C ASP A 150 8.83 -1.97 4.00
N VAL A 151 7.93 -1.52 3.13
CA VAL A 151 8.28 -0.68 1.99
C VAL A 151 8.08 0.80 2.29
N GLU A 152 6.96 1.14 2.93
CA GLU A 152 6.59 2.53 3.19
C GLU A 152 6.99 3.03 4.58
N GLY A 153 7.33 2.11 5.51
CA GLY A 153 7.85 2.44 6.83
C GLY A 153 6.81 2.82 7.88
N PHE A 154 5.51 2.53 7.67
CA PHE A 154 4.47 2.78 8.66
C PHE A 154 4.62 1.84 9.86
N GLY A 155 4.35 2.36 11.07
CA GLY A 155 4.28 1.55 12.29
C GLY A 155 3.10 0.57 12.25
N HIS A 156 3.19 -0.55 12.99
CA HIS A 156 2.11 -1.55 12.99
C HIS A 156 0.75 -1.01 13.44
N GLN A 157 0.74 -0.06 14.37
CA GLN A 157 -0.50 0.63 14.78
C GLN A 157 -1.10 1.40 13.59
N GLU A 158 -0.27 2.18 12.87
CA GLU A 158 -0.72 2.95 11.71
C GLU A 158 -1.22 2.02 10.59
N VAL A 159 -0.51 0.91 10.34
CA VAL A 159 -0.95 -0.12 9.38
C VAL A 159 -2.29 -0.71 9.80
N GLY A 160 -2.47 -1.02 11.09
CA GLY A 160 -3.74 -1.49 11.64
C GLY A 160 -4.88 -0.50 11.37
N ASP A 161 -4.67 0.77 11.69
CA ASP A 161 -5.65 1.85 11.47
C ASP A 161 -5.98 2.03 9.98
N MET A 162 -4.97 1.90 9.10
CA MET A 162 -5.16 2.00 7.65
C MET A 162 -5.98 0.85 7.08
N LEU A 163 -5.73 -0.37 7.54
CA LEU A 163 -6.37 -1.59 7.04
C LEU A 163 -7.65 -1.97 7.79
N GLY A 164 -7.97 -1.28 8.88
CA GLY A 164 -9.12 -1.60 9.73
C GLY A 164 -8.94 -2.88 10.54
N VAL A 165 -7.71 -3.20 10.97
CA VAL A 165 -7.36 -4.38 11.76
C VAL A 165 -6.59 -4.00 13.03
N SER A 166 -6.44 -4.96 13.96
CA SER A 166 -5.64 -4.73 15.15
C SER A 166 -4.13 -4.62 14.84
N GLU A 167 -3.37 -3.97 15.73
CA GLU A 167 -1.91 -3.95 15.65
C GLU A 167 -1.32 -5.37 15.65
N GLY A 168 -1.91 -6.28 16.44
CA GLY A 168 -1.51 -7.69 16.48
C GLY A 168 -1.73 -8.39 15.15
N THR A 169 -2.85 -8.13 14.47
CA THR A 169 -3.14 -8.63 13.12
C THR A 169 -2.12 -8.08 12.11
N SER A 170 -1.79 -6.78 12.17
CA SER A 170 -0.75 -6.18 11.33
C SER A 170 0.60 -6.89 11.50
N LYS A 171 1.05 -7.12 12.75
CA LYS A 171 2.29 -7.86 13.06
C LYS A 171 2.27 -9.27 12.46
N SER A 172 1.17 -9.98 12.65
CA SER A 172 0.98 -11.34 12.12
C SER A 172 1.03 -11.37 10.58
N GLN A 173 0.34 -10.45 9.91
CA GLN A 173 0.32 -10.38 8.44
C GLN A 173 1.71 -10.05 7.86
N VAL A 174 2.45 -9.12 8.45
CA VAL A 174 3.83 -8.79 8.03
C VAL A 174 4.75 -9.99 8.25
N HIS A 175 4.63 -10.68 9.39
CA HIS A 175 5.41 -11.88 9.65
C HIS A 175 5.14 -12.98 8.62
N LYS A 176 3.87 -13.30 8.34
CA LYS A 176 3.46 -14.25 7.30
C LYS A 176 4.00 -13.85 5.92
N ALA A 177 3.92 -12.57 5.57
CA ALA A 177 4.44 -12.06 4.30
C ALA A 177 5.94 -12.31 4.17
N ARG A 178 6.74 -11.95 5.18
CA ARG A 178 8.19 -12.18 5.20
C ARG A 178 8.56 -13.66 5.06
N MET A 179 7.82 -14.54 5.73
CA MET A 179 8.04 -15.98 5.65
C MET A 179 7.75 -16.52 4.25
N ARG A 180 6.63 -16.09 3.62
CA ARG A 180 6.27 -16.49 2.25
C ARG A 180 7.24 -15.97 1.20
N ILE A 181 7.67 -14.70 1.31
CA ILE A 181 8.71 -14.12 0.44
C ILE A 181 10.00 -14.95 0.55
N ARG A 182 10.45 -15.25 1.78
CA ARG A 182 11.65 -16.06 2.00
C ARG A 182 11.53 -17.45 1.37
N ALA A 183 10.40 -18.12 1.55
CA ALA A 183 10.14 -19.42 0.96
C ALA A 183 10.13 -19.38 -0.59
N HIS A 184 9.53 -18.34 -1.17
CA HIS A 184 9.52 -18.14 -2.63
C HIS A 184 10.94 -17.95 -3.19
N LEU A 185 11.72 -17.06 -2.58
CA LEU A 185 13.09 -16.79 -3.00
C LEU A 185 14.04 -17.98 -2.79
N GLY A 186 13.77 -18.83 -1.79
CA GLY A 186 14.51 -20.08 -1.59
C GLY A 186 14.30 -21.10 -2.70
N LYS A 187 13.09 -21.18 -3.28
CA LYS A 187 12.76 -22.09 -4.39
C LYS A 187 13.35 -21.68 -5.74
N VAL A 188 13.59 -20.39 -5.95
CA VAL A 188 14.17 -19.88 -7.23
C VAL A 188 15.65 -20.25 -7.36
N LYS A 189 16.30 -20.64 -6.26
CA LYS A 189 17.74 -20.97 -6.21
C LYS A 189 18.05 -22.47 -6.23
N SER A 190 17.02 -23.32 -6.24
CA SER A 190 17.15 -24.79 -6.37
C SER A 190 16.88 -25.25 -7.78
#